data_d850b32f9b4aacad676541563e240ff7
#
_entry.id   d850b32f9b4aacad676541563e240ff7
#
_cell.length_a   1.000
_cell.length_b   1.000
_cell.length_c   1.000
_cell.angle_alpha   90.00
_cell.angle_beta   90.00
_cell.angle_gamma   90.00
#
_symmetry.space_group_name_H-M   'P 1'
#
loop_
_entity.id
_entity.type
_entity.pdbx_description
1 polymer ?
#
loop_
_entity_poly.entity_id
_entity_poly.type
_entity_poly.pdbx_seq_one_letter_code
_entity_poly.pdbx_strand_id
1 'polypeptide(L)'
;PFLVDEDNLKRIRKAKEIVVARMAEPPTLTELSQEIGLSLKKLKEGFKQVYGDSVYSFLFDYKMEYGRKLLVSGAYNVNEVGLKIGYSTASHYIAAFKKKYGTTPKKYLTAAAASAV
;
A
#
# COMPACT_ATOMS: atom_id res chain seq x y z
N PRO A 1 24.88 -13.05 -0.88
CA PRO A 1 23.51 -12.66 -0.59
C PRO A 1 23.10 -11.42 -1.37
N PHE A 2 21.84 -11.33 -1.71
CA PHE A 2 21.29 -10.23 -2.50
C PHE A 2 21.59 -8.85 -1.89
N LEU A 3 21.45 -8.72 -0.57
CA LEU A 3 21.55 -7.43 0.13
C LEU A 3 22.96 -6.83 0.18
N VAL A 4 24.01 -7.59 -0.17
CA VAL A 4 25.38 -7.07 -0.18
C VAL A 4 25.61 -6.12 -1.36
N ASP A 5 24.81 -6.22 -2.42
CA ASP A 5 24.93 -5.39 -3.61
C ASP A 5 24.10 -4.09 -3.45
N GLU A 6 24.81 -2.96 -3.33
CA GLU A 6 24.15 -1.64 -3.20
C GLU A 6 23.33 -1.27 -4.42
N ASP A 7 23.72 -1.70 -5.61
CA ASP A 7 22.96 -1.43 -6.82
C ASP A 7 21.61 -2.15 -6.78
N ASN A 8 21.61 -3.41 -6.34
CA ASN A 8 20.38 -4.16 -6.17
C ASN A 8 19.49 -3.52 -5.10
N LEU A 9 20.06 -3.04 -4.02
CA LEU A 9 19.32 -2.36 -2.96
C LEU A 9 18.66 -1.08 -3.48
N LYS A 10 19.37 -0.30 -4.29
CA LYS A 10 18.83 0.89 -4.96
C LYS A 10 17.64 0.54 -5.84
N ARG A 11 17.74 -0.55 -6.59
CA ARG A 11 16.67 -1.02 -7.48
C ARG A 11 15.43 -1.45 -6.70
N ILE A 12 15.62 -2.11 -5.57
CA ILE A 12 14.50 -2.50 -4.69
C ILE A 12 13.84 -1.27 -4.07
N ARG A 13 14.61 -0.28 -3.65
CA ARG A 13 14.04 0.99 -3.15
C ARG A 13 13.23 1.71 -4.22
N LYS A 14 13.70 1.68 -5.45
CA LYS A 14 12.98 2.25 -6.59
C LYS A 14 11.66 1.52 -6.83
N ALA A 15 11.65 0.19 -6.69
CA ALA A 15 10.42 -0.58 -6.81
C ALA A 15 9.37 -0.11 -5.80
N LYS A 16 9.75 0.09 -4.55
CA LYS A 16 8.87 0.61 -3.51
C LYS A 16 8.33 2.00 -3.88
N GLU A 17 9.19 2.89 -4.35
CA GLU A 17 8.78 4.24 -4.76
C GLU A 17 7.77 4.21 -5.91
N ILE A 18 7.98 3.32 -6.89
CA ILE A 18 7.07 3.18 -8.04
C ILE A 18 5.68 2.71 -7.59
N VAL A 19 5.61 1.65 -6.77
CA VAL A 19 4.29 1.12 -6.36
C VAL A 19 3.55 2.09 -5.45
N VAL A 20 4.25 2.82 -4.61
CA VAL A 20 3.64 3.85 -3.76
C VAL A 20 3.12 5.02 -4.59
N ALA A 21 3.92 5.49 -5.55
CA ALA A 21 3.50 6.59 -6.43
C ALA A 21 2.31 6.20 -7.32
N ARG A 22 2.20 4.93 -7.67
CA ARG A 22 1.14 4.39 -8.53
C ARG A 22 0.20 3.47 -7.75
N MET A 23 -0.07 3.80 -6.50
CA MET A 23 -0.83 2.89 -5.61
C MET A 23 -2.24 2.55 -6.11
N ALA A 24 -2.88 3.45 -6.85
CA ALA A 24 -4.23 3.22 -7.38
C ALA A 24 -4.23 2.24 -8.55
N GLU A 25 -3.19 2.26 -9.38
CA GLU A 25 -3.01 1.39 -10.54
C GLU A 25 -1.56 0.93 -10.62
N PRO A 26 -1.16 0.02 -9.73
CA PRO A 26 0.24 -0.40 -9.68
C PRO A 26 0.61 -1.26 -10.89
N PRO A 27 1.90 -1.28 -11.27
CA PRO A 27 2.36 -2.18 -12.31
C PRO A 27 2.26 -3.62 -11.86
N THR A 28 2.22 -4.55 -12.81
CA THR A 28 2.40 -5.96 -12.50
C THR A 28 3.81 -6.21 -11.99
N LEU A 29 4.04 -7.33 -11.33
CA LEU A 29 5.40 -7.68 -10.87
C LEU A 29 6.37 -7.81 -12.02
N THR A 30 5.93 -8.35 -13.16
CA THR A 30 6.76 -8.47 -14.36
C THR A 30 7.15 -7.09 -14.89
N GLU A 31 6.19 -6.18 -15.01
CA GLU A 31 6.45 -4.79 -15.42
C GLU A 31 7.41 -4.10 -14.46
N LEU A 32 7.18 -4.27 -13.17
CA LEU A 32 8.02 -3.66 -12.15
C LEU A 32 9.45 -4.17 -12.21
N SER A 33 9.63 -5.48 -12.38
CA SER A 33 10.98 -6.08 -12.51
C SER A 33 11.72 -5.52 -13.72
N GLN A 34 11.03 -5.32 -14.83
CA GLN A 34 11.60 -4.73 -16.04
C GLN A 34 11.98 -3.26 -15.80
N GLU A 35 11.12 -2.48 -15.18
CA GLU A 35 11.40 -1.06 -14.90
C GLU A 35 12.65 -0.86 -14.03
N ILE A 36 12.83 -1.72 -13.03
CA ILE A 36 13.98 -1.59 -12.12
C ILE A 36 15.21 -2.38 -12.58
N GLY A 37 15.08 -3.17 -13.65
CA GLY A 37 16.23 -3.92 -14.20
C GLY A 37 16.66 -5.12 -13.38
N LEU A 38 15.74 -5.77 -12.67
CA LEU A 38 15.98 -7.01 -11.93
C LEU A 38 15.12 -8.14 -12.50
N SER A 39 15.55 -9.39 -12.33
CA SER A 39 14.68 -10.53 -12.63
C SER A 39 13.51 -10.54 -11.66
N LEU A 40 12.43 -11.20 -12.08
CA LEU A 40 11.23 -11.34 -11.21
C LEU A 40 11.59 -12.00 -9.88
N LYS A 41 12.43 -13.03 -9.92
CA LYS A 41 12.90 -13.73 -8.72
C LYS A 41 13.64 -12.79 -7.77
N LYS A 42 14.58 -12.01 -8.30
CA LYS A 42 15.38 -11.06 -7.49
C LYS A 42 14.49 -9.95 -6.92
N LEU A 43 13.52 -9.48 -7.70
CA LEU A 43 12.56 -8.50 -7.19
C LEU A 43 11.79 -9.05 -5.98
N LYS A 44 11.21 -10.24 -6.11
CA LYS A 44 10.44 -10.85 -5.02
C LYS A 44 11.27 -11.09 -3.77
N GLU A 45 12.43 -11.74 -3.93
CA GLU A 45 13.33 -12.05 -2.82
C GLU A 45 13.86 -10.79 -2.16
N GLY A 46 14.34 -9.85 -2.98
CA GLY A 46 14.95 -8.62 -2.48
C GLY A 46 13.95 -7.72 -1.79
N PHE A 47 12.75 -7.58 -2.35
CA PHE A 47 11.71 -6.76 -1.72
C PHE A 47 11.34 -7.31 -0.34
N LYS A 48 11.16 -8.62 -0.23
CA LYS A 48 10.84 -9.26 1.04
C LYS A 48 11.98 -9.10 2.06
N GLN A 49 13.23 -9.20 1.61
CA GLN A 49 14.39 -9.00 2.49
C GLN A 49 14.49 -7.57 3.01
N VAL A 50 14.26 -6.58 2.15
CA VAL A 50 14.39 -5.16 2.53
C VAL A 50 13.21 -4.68 3.36
N TYR A 51 11.99 -5.02 2.96
CA TYR A 51 10.76 -4.48 3.56
C TYR A 51 9.99 -5.49 4.43
N GLY A 52 10.43 -6.74 4.48
CA GLY A 52 9.81 -7.74 5.35
C GLY A 52 8.51 -8.35 4.81
N ASP A 53 8.12 -8.02 3.57
CA ASP A 53 6.83 -8.45 3.02
C ASP A 53 6.89 -8.51 1.49
N SER A 54 5.92 -9.17 0.88
CA SER A 54 5.78 -9.16 -0.58
C SER A 54 5.39 -7.76 -1.06
N VAL A 55 5.60 -7.48 -2.34
CA VAL A 55 5.29 -6.17 -2.93
C VAL A 55 3.83 -5.77 -2.69
N TYR A 56 2.89 -6.65 -3.03
CA TYR A 56 1.47 -6.30 -2.93
C TYR A 56 0.95 -6.32 -1.50
N SER A 57 1.51 -7.13 -0.62
CA SER A 57 1.17 -7.09 0.80
C SER A 57 1.64 -5.79 1.43
N PHE A 58 2.86 -5.37 1.10
CA PHE A 58 3.38 -4.05 1.49
C PHE A 58 2.46 -2.93 0.99
N LEU A 59 2.09 -3.00 -0.30
CA LEU A 59 1.24 -1.98 -0.91
C LEU A 59 -0.14 -1.93 -0.26
N PHE A 60 -0.72 -3.08 0.04
CA PHE A 60 -2.01 -3.14 0.75
C PHE A 60 -1.94 -2.41 2.09
N ASP A 61 -0.92 -2.71 2.89
CA ASP A 61 -0.73 -2.06 4.19
C ASP A 61 -0.52 -0.55 4.04
N TYR A 62 0.26 -0.16 3.05
CA TYR A 62 0.50 1.26 2.76
C TYR A 62 -0.78 1.98 2.37
N LYS A 63 -1.58 1.40 1.47
CA LYS A 63 -2.86 1.97 1.03
C LYS A 63 -3.84 2.12 2.19
N MET A 64 -3.92 1.11 3.05
CA MET A 64 -4.82 1.14 4.20
C MET A 64 -4.40 2.25 5.17
N GLU A 65 -3.12 2.38 5.46
CA GLU A 65 -2.63 3.42 6.37
C GLU A 65 -2.81 4.82 5.76
N TYR A 66 -2.50 4.99 4.48
CA TYR A 66 -2.69 6.26 3.79
C TYR A 66 -4.18 6.64 3.76
N GLY A 67 -5.06 5.69 3.41
CA GLY A 67 -6.50 5.92 3.41
C GLY A 67 -7.05 6.28 4.79
N ARG A 68 -6.57 5.59 5.83
CA ARG A 68 -6.96 5.89 7.22
C ARG A 68 -6.61 7.34 7.59
N LYS A 69 -5.43 7.80 7.23
CA LYS A 69 -5.00 9.18 7.48
C LYS A 69 -5.87 10.19 6.74
N LEU A 70 -6.24 9.89 5.49
CA LEU A 70 -7.13 10.75 4.72
C LEU A 70 -8.51 10.85 5.36
N LEU A 71 -9.05 9.74 5.87
CA LEU A 71 -10.33 9.73 6.57
C LEU A 71 -10.28 10.57 7.84
N VAL A 72 -9.26 10.37 8.65
CA VAL A 72 -9.10 11.08 9.94
C VAL A 72 -8.92 12.58 9.72
N SER A 73 -8.30 12.98 8.61
CA SER A 73 -8.13 14.41 8.27
C SER A 73 -9.46 15.15 8.09
N GLY A 74 -10.54 14.42 7.78
CA GLY A 74 -11.85 15.02 7.54
C GLY A 74 -12.02 15.66 6.16
N ALA A 75 -10.96 15.67 5.33
CA ALA A 75 -11.01 16.29 4.01
C ALA A 75 -11.70 15.42 2.95
N TYR A 76 -11.85 14.12 3.21
CA TYR A 76 -12.38 13.14 2.26
C TYR A 76 -13.38 12.22 2.95
N ASN A 77 -14.46 11.88 2.24
CA ASN A 77 -15.39 10.86 2.71
C ASN A 77 -14.89 9.45 2.33
N VAL A 78 -15.57 8.42 2.83
CA VAL A 78 -15.18 7.01 2.60
C VAL A 78 -15.11 6.67 1.11
N ASN A 79 -16.08 7.13 0.33
CA ASN A 79 -16.12 6.87 -1.11
C ASN A 79 -14.94 7.53 -1.83
N GLU A 80 -14.66 8.78 -1.50
CA GLU A 80 -13.54 9.53 -2.10
C GLU A 80 -12.20 8.89 -1.77
N VAL A 81 -12.00 8.46 -0.52
CA VAL A 81 -10.76 7.78 -0.13
C VAL A 81 -10.59 6.47 -0.89
N GLY A 82 -11.63 5.66 -0.96
CA GLY A 82 -11.59 4.38 -1.67
C GLY A 82 -11.17 4.55 -3.13
N LEU A 83 -11.76 5.51 -3.83
CA LEU A 83 -11.41 5.81 -5.22
C LEU A 83 -9.96 6.28 -5.34
N LYS A 84 -9.54 7.17 -4.44
CA LYS A 84 -8.20 7.76 -4.47
C LYS A 84 -7.09 6.71 -4.34
N ILE A 85 -7.32 5.68 -3.53
CA ILE A 85 -6.32 4.63 -3.33
C ILE A 85 -6.51 3.42 -4.26
N GLY A 86 -7.49 3.47 -5.17
CA GLY A 86 -7.61 2.51 -6.26
C GLY A 86 -8.72 1.48 -6.15
N TYR A 87 -9.67 1.65 -5.25
CA TYR A 87 -10.84 0.77 -5.20
C TYR A 87 -11.93 1.31 -6.13
N SER A 88 -12.54 0.42 -6.89
CA SER A 88 -13.59 0.81 -7.84
C SER A 88 -14.92 1.17 -7.17
N THR A 89 -15.15 0.66 -5.96
CA THR A 89 -16.38 0.93 -5.20
C THR A 89 -16.05 1.15 -3.73
N ALA A 90 -16.92 1.89 -3.04
CA ALA A 90 -16.80 2.09 -1.60
C ALA A 90 -16.91 0.75 -0.85
N SER A 91 -17.77 -0.16 -1.33
CA SER A 91 -17.95 -1.48 -0.70
C SER A 91 -16.65 -2.29 -0.65
N HIS A 92 -15.87 -2.27 -1.71
CA HIS A 92 -14.57 -2.97 -1.76
C HIS A 92 -13.58 -2.36 -0.77
N TYR A 93 -13.53 -1.04 -0.70
CA TYR A 93 -12.66 -0.34 0.26
C TYR A 93 -13.08 -0.65 1.71
N ILE A 94 -14.38 -0.58 2.00
CA ILE A 94 -14.90 -0.87 3.34
C ILE A 94 -14.53 -2.29 3.78
N ALA A 95 -14.66 -3.27 2.88
CA ALA A 95 -14.26 -4.65 3.16
C ALA A 95 -12.77 -4.78 3.45
N ALA A 96 -11.93 -4.12 2.65
CA ALA A 96 -10.47 -4.12 2.84
C ALA A 96 -10.09 -3.45 4.17
N PHE A 97 -10.71 -2.33 4.49
CA PHE A 97 -10.48 -1.61 5.73
C PHE A 97 -10.84 -2.47 6.94
N LYS A 98 -12.00 -3.13 6.89
CA LYS A 98 -12.45 -4.03 7.95
C LYS A 98 -11.49 -5.19 8.14
N LYS A 99 -10.98 -5.74 7.03
CA LYS A 99 -9.97 -6.82 7.08
C LYS A 99 -8.71 -6.37 7.80
N LYS A 100 -8.27 -5.15 7.56
CA LYS A 100 -7.03 -4.61 8.15
C LYS A 100 -7.21 -4.17 9.60
N TYR A 101 -8.28 -3.45 9.89
CA TYR A 101 -8.46 -2.78 11.19
C TYR A 101 -9.54 -3.41 12.08
N GLY A 102 -10.25 -4.44 11.60
CA GLY A 102 -11.26 -5.13 12.39
C GLY A 102 -12.59 -4.39 12.55
N THR A 103 -12.73 -3.21 11.95
CA THR A 103 -13.94 -2.39 12.02
C THR A 103 -14.14 -1.63 10.71
N THR A 104 -15.35 -1.11 10.49
CA THR A 104 -15.63 -0.31 9.30
C THR A 104 -15.05 1.09 9.44
N PRO A 105 -14.80 1.81 8.32
CA PRO A 105 -14.32 3.19 8.38
C PRO A 105 -15.24 4.10 9.21
N LYS A 106 -16.55 3.97 9.06
CA LYS A 106 -17.52 4.78 9.81
C LYS A 106 -17.40 4.55 11.32
N LYS A 107 -17.35 3.29 11.75
CA LYS A 107 -17.18 2.96 13.16
C LYS A 107 -15.83 3.41 13.70
N TYR A 108 -14.80 3.27 12.90
CA TYR A 108 -13.47 3.73 13.24
C TYR A 108 -13.45 5.24 13.50
N LEU A 109 -14.04 6.03 12.61
CA LEU A 109 -14.13 7.48 12.76
C LEU A 109 -14.93 7.89 14.01
N THR A 110 -16.02 7.20 14.27
CA THR A 110 -16.84 7.47 15.47
C THR A 110 -16.05 7.19 16.74
N ALA A 111 -15.32 6.09 16.80
CA ALA A 111 -14.47 5.75 17.94
C ALA A 111 -13.31 6.73 18.10
N ALA A 112 -12.68 7.15 17.02
CA ALA A 112 -11.61 8.13 17.05
C ALA A 112 -12.09 9.49 17.55
N ALA A 113 -13.27 9.94 17.12
CA ALA A 113 -13.87 11.19 17.59
C ALA A 113 -14.21 11.11 19.08
N ALA A 114 -14.73 9.99 19.55
CA ALA A 114 -15.03 9.78 20.96
C ALA A 114 -13.75 9.79 21.81
N SER A 115 -12.65 9.24 21.29
CA SER A 115 -11.35 9.20 22.00
C SER A 115 -10.68 10.57 22.06
N ALA A 116 -11.02 11.50 21.17
CA ALA A 116 -10.44 12.83 21.10
C ALA A 116 -11.05 13.81 22.10
N VAL A 117 -12.10 13.43 22.77
CA VAL A 117 -12.80 14.29 23.76
C VAL A 117 -12.14 14.28 25.14
#